data_928b97782dbf235ddc5e8e143f2fc38f
#
_entry.id   928b97782dbf235ddc5e8e143f2fc38f
#
_cell.length_a   1.000
_cell.length_b   1.000
_cell.length_c   1.000
_cell.angle_alpha   90.00
_cell.angle_beta   90.00
_cell.angle_gamma   90.00
#
_symmetry.space_group_name_H-M   'P 1'
#
loop_
_entity.id
_entity.type
_entity.pdbx_description
1 polymer ?
#
loop_
_entity_poly.entity_id
_entity_poly.type
_entity_poly.pdbx_seq_one_letter_code
_entity_poly.pdbx_strand_id
1 'polypeptide(L)'
;MLSLVYLTTRAPSGMASDLMLAGYTVWEALAVSEVLYLCEHQNVDVVVIAPEVEDADAVEVQMRRMTLTLKRGATAKDVMWQLTQLFPSASQASIQ
;
A
#
# COMPACT_ATOMS: atom_id res chain seq x y z
N MET A 1 1.94 -12.88 -6.46
CA MET A 1 0.96 -11.80 -6.27
C MET A 1 1.52 -10.75 -5.31
N LEU A 2 1.27 -9.49 -5.62
CA LEU A 2 1.81 -8.39 -4.82
C LEU A 2 1.04 -8.24 -3.51
N SER A 3 1.79 -8.06 -2.42
CA SER A 3 1.22 -7.88 -1.09
C SER A 3 1.57 -6.48 -0.58
N LEU A 4 0.59 -5.79 -0.02
CA LEU A 4 0.80 -4.44 0.47
C LEU A 4 0.07 -4.18 1.78
N VAL A 5 0.59 -3.22 2.54
CA VAL A 5 -0.07 -2.67 3.71
C VAL A 5 -0.57 -1.28 3.34
N TYR A 6 -1.83 -1.00 3.60
CA TYR A 6 -2.43 0.31 3.38
C TYR A 6 -2.53 1.04 4.71
N LEU A 7 -1.70 2.05 4.88
CA LEU A 7 -1.72 2.90 6.09
C LEU A 7 -2.73 4.01 5.89
N THR A 8 -3.74 4.06 6.74
CA THR A 8 -4.83 5.01 6.65
C THR A 8 -5.23 5.47 8.04
N THR A 9 -6.08 6.47 8.12
CA THR A 9 -6.63 6.95 9.40
C THR A 9 -8.02 6.40 9.69
N ARG A 10 -8.63 5.70 8.72
CA ARG A 10 -9.96 5.11 8.86
C ARG A 10 -10.04 3.77 8.15
N ALA A 11 -10.47 2.75 8.87
CA ALA A 11 -10.75 1.44 8.33
C ALA A 11 -12.21 1.08 8.60
N PRO A 12 -12.91 0.36 7.73
CA PRO A 12 -12.42 -0.14 6.45
C PRO A 12 -12.35 0.98 5.41
N SER A 13 -11.38 0.88 4.52
CA SER A 13 -11.14 1.85 3.48
C SER A 13 -11.65 1.33 2.13
N GLY A 14 -12.30 2.20 1.35
CA GLY A 14 -12.72 1.85 -0.01
C GLY A 14 -11.54 1.54 -0.90
N MET A 15 -10.41 2.24 -0.71
CA MET A 15 -9.20 2.00 -1.47
C MET A 15 -8.68 0.58 -1.24
N ALA A 16 -8.61 0.13 0.02
CA ALA A 16 -8.16 -1.21 0.33
C ALA A 16 -9.09 -2.26 -0.30
N SER A 17 -10.40 -2.04 -0.23
CA SER A 17 -11.37 -2.95 -0.83
C SER A 17 -11.18 -3.05 -2.35
N ASP A 18 -10.99 -1.91 -3.01
CA ASP A 18 -10.80 -1.88 -4.47
C ASP A 18 -9.52 -2.59 -4.87
N LEU A 19 -8.46 -2.43 -4.10
CA LEU A 19 -7.19 -3.12 -4.38
C LEU A 19 -7.31 -4.63 -4.15
N MET A 20 -8.05 -5.05 -3.13
CA MET A 20 -8.33 -6.47 -2.92
C MET A 20 -9.12 -7.06 -4.08
N LEU A 21 -10.11 -6.35 -4.58
CA LEU A 21 -10.90 -6.79 -5.73
C LEU A 21 -10.04 -6.90 -6.99
N ALA A 22 -9.00 -6.10 -7.10
CA ALA A 22 -8.07 -6.15 -8.22
C ALA A 22 -7.07 -7.32 -8.11
N GLY A 23 -7.07 -8.05 -7.01
CA GLY A 23 -6.24 -9.23 -6.86
C GLY A 23 -5.04 -9.07 -5.94
N TYR A 24 -4.83 -7.90 -5.34
CA TYR A 24 -3.74 -7.69 -4.41
C TYR A 24 -4.07 -8.25 -3.03
N THR A 25 -3.06 -8.70 -2.31
CA THR A 25 -3.20 -9.01 -0.89
C THR A 25 -2.99 -7.72 -0.11
N VAL A 26 -4.01 -7.28 0.64
CA VAL A 26 -3.99 -5.99 1.31
C VAL A 26 -4.29 -6.15 2.80
N TRP A 27 -3.43 -5.57 3.63
CA TRP A 27 -3.69 -5.40 5.04
C TRP A 27 -3.86 -3.91 5.31
N GLU A 28 -4.88 -3.55 6.11
CA GLU A 28 -5.06 -2.17 6.53
C GLU A 28 -4.40 -1.95 7.88
N ALA A 29 -3.73 -0.81 8.03
CA ALA A 29 -3.12 -0.39 9.29
C ALA A 29 -3.54 1.03 9.61
N LEU A 30 -3.74 1.32 10.89
CA LEU A 30 -4.14 2.64 11.37
C LEU A 30 -3.02 3.39 12.07
N ALA A 31 -1.88 2.75 12.25
CA ALA A 31 -0.73 3.35 12.92
C ALA A 31 0.57 2.78 12.36
N VAL A 32 1.65 3.54 12.51
CA VAL A 32 2.98 3.11 12.08
C VAL A 32 3.37 1.80 12.76
N SER A 33 3.07 1.64 14.05
CA SER A 33 3.38 0.42 14.78
C SER A 33 2.72 -0.82 14.16
N GLU A 34 1.49 -0.69 13.66
CA GLU A 34 0.82 -1.78 12.96
C GLU A 34 1.49 -2.10 11.63
N VAL A 35 1.91 -1.06 10.90
CA VAL A 35 2.64 -1.24 9.65
C VAL A 35 3.90 -2.06 9.88
N LEU A 36 4.69 -1.66 10.87
CA LEU A 36 5.95 -2.32 11.17
C LEU A 36 5.73 -3.77 11.64
N TYR A 37 4.72 -3.98 12.45
CA TYR A 37 4.34 -5.32 12.90
C TYR A 37 4.00 -6.22 11.70
N LEU A 38 3.15 -5.73 10.80
CA LEU A 38 2.75 -6.49 9.62
C LEU A 38 3.95 -6.79 8.71
N CYS A 39 4.84 -5.82 8.53
CA CYS A 39 6.03 -6.02 7.72
C CYS A 39 6.99 -7.06 8.32
N GLU A 40 7.00 -7.21 9.63
CA GLU A 40 7.81 -8.23 10.30
C GLU A 40 7.22 -9.63 10.19
N HIS A 41 5.89 -9.74 10.21
CA HIS A 41 5.20 -11.02 10.32
C HIS A 41 4.61 -11.52 9.01
N GLN A 42 4.51 -10.66 8.00
CA GLN A 42 3.95 -10.99 6.69
C GLN A 42 4.95 -10.61 5.60
N ASN A 43 4.83 -11.26 4.45
CA ASN A 43 5.64 -10.89 3.29
C ASN A 43 5.02 -9.69 2.59
N VAL A 44 5.41 -8.51 3.02
CA VAL A 44 4.89 -7.25 2.49
C VAL A 44 5.88 -6.70 1.46
N ASP A 45 5.40 -6.43 0.25
CA ASP A 45 6.21 -5.89 -0.84
C ASP A 45 6.32 -4.37 -0.78
N VAL A 46 5.25 -3.71 -0.38
CA VAL A 46 5.20 -2.25 -0.39
C VAL A 46 4.18 -1.75 0.64
N VAL A 47 4.43 -0.57 1.20
CA VAL A 47 3.46 0.12 2.06
C VAL A 47 2.87 1.27 1.27
N VAL A 48 1.54 1.29 1.13
CA VAL A 48 0.82 2.39 0.48
C VAL A 48 0.29 3.30 1.57
N ILE A 49 0.63 4.58 1.49
CA ILE A 49 0.28 5.57 2.51
C ILE A 49 -0.83 6.46 1.99
N ALA A 50 -1.96 6.48 2.69
CA ALA A 50 -3.10 7.30 2.34
C ALA A 50 -2.76 8.79 2.46
N PRO A 51 -3.41 9.66 1.68
CA PRO A 51 -3.05 11.10 1.65
C PRO A 51 -3.36 11.84 2.96
N GLU A 52 -4.25 11.31 3.80
CA GLU A 52 -4.60 11.93 5.07
C GLU A 52 -3.64 11.59 6.21
N VAL A 53 -2.69 10.68 5.98
CA VAL A 53 -1.71 10.30 7.00
C VAL A 53 -0.75 11.47 7.25
N GLU A 54 -0.43 11.71 8.52
CA GLU A 54 0.47 12.81 8.90
C GLU A 54 1.88 12.60 8.32
N ASP A 55 2.52 13.70 7.94
CA ASP A 55 3.85 13.67 7.32
C ASP A 55 4.88 12.96 8.20
N ALA A 56 4.83 13.17 9.50
CA ALA A 56 5.76 12.53 10.43
C ALA A 56 5.66 11.00 10.37
N ASP A 57 4.43 10.48 10.32
CA ASP A 57 4.20 9.05 10.24
C ASP A 57 4.63 8.49 8.88
N ALA A 58 4.32 9.22 7.81
CA ALA A 58 4.72 8.83 6.47
C ALA A 58 6.24 8.75 6.35
N VAL A 59 6.95 9.76 6.86
CA VAL A 59 8.41 9.78 6.83
C VAL A 59 9.00 8.61 7.60
N GLU A 60 8.44 8.30 8.77
CA GLU A 60 8.94 7.19 9.58
C GLU A 60 8.88 5.86 8.82
N VAL A 61 7.76 5.60 8.14
CA VAL A 61 7.61 4.38 7.34
C VAL A 61 8.55 4.40 6.13
N GLN A 62 8.66 5.55 5.45
CA GLN A 62 9.51 5.71 4.27
C GLN A 62 10.98 5.41 4.57
N MET A 63 11.43 5.73 5.78
CA MET A 63 12.80 5.46 6.18
C MET A 63 13.10 3.98 6.35
N ARG A 64 12.07 3.16 6.55
CA ARG A 64 12.24 1.75 6.91
C ARG A 64 11.81 0.79 5.80
N ARG A 65 10.89 1.19 4.95
CA ARG A 65 10.28 0.29 3.96
C ARG A 65 10.08 1.01 2.64
N MET A 66 9.91 0.23 1.58
CA MET A 66 9.48 0.77 0.29
C MET A 66 8.04 1.26 0.43
N THR A 67 7.80 2.50 0.07
CA THR A 67 6.49 3.13 0.23
C THR A 67 6.02 3.78 -1.06
N LEU A 68 4.70 3.91 -1.17
CA LEU A 68 4.02 4.69 -2.18
C LEU A 68 3.07 5.63 -1.45
N THR A 69 3.40 6.92 -1.44
CA THR A 69 2.57 7.94 -0.78
C THR A 69 1.57 8.49 -1.78
N LEU A 70 0.29 8.41 -1.44
CA LEU A 70 -0.78 8.85 -2.32
C LEU A 70 -1.03 10.35 -2.18
N LYS A 71 -1.44 10.96 -3.28
CA LYS A 71 -1.92 12.34 -3.30
C LYS A 71 -3.44 12.33 -3.11
N ARG A 72 -3.99 13.44 -2.65
CA ARG A 72 -5.43 13.60 -2.53
C ARG A 72 -6.09 13.36 -3.89
N GLY A 73 -7.18 12.63 -3.86
CA GLY A 73 -7.93 12.29 -5.07
C GLY A 73 -7.40 11.09 -5.83
N ALA A 74 -6.35 10.43 -5.35
CA ALA A 74 -5.84 9.23 -5.99
C ALA A 74 -6.91 8.12 -5.96
N THR A 75 -7.04 7.44 -7.08
CA THR A 75 -7.97 6.31 -7.21
C THR A 75 -7.21 4.99 -7.14
N ALA A 76 -7.97 3.89 -7.03
CA ALA A 76 -7.36 2.56 -7.06
C ALA A 76 -6.63 2.32 -8.39
N LYS A 77 -7.14 2.86 -9.50
CA LYS A 77 -6.46 2.77 -10.80
C LYS A 77 -5.10 3.45 -10.78
N ASP A 78 -5.02 4.62 -10.15
CA ASP A 78 -3.75 5.35 -10.01
C ASP A 78 -2.74 4.52 -9.23
N VAL A 79 -3.19 3.91 -8.13
CA VAL A 79 -2.34 3.07 -7.30
C VAL A 79 -1.86 1.86 -8.08
N MET A 80 -2.76 1.19 -8.79
CA MET A 80 -2.41 0.02 -9.60
C MET A 80 -1.39 0.37 -10.67
N TRP A 81 -1.56 1.52 -11.32
CA TRP A 81 -0.62 1.97 -12.34
C TRP A 81 0.77 2.21 -11.74
N GLN A 82 0.83 2.88 -10.59
CA GLN A 82 2.10 3.14 -9.92
C GLN A 82 2.76 1.85 -9.43
N LEU A 83 1.98 0.91 -8.93
CA LEU A 83 2.50 -0.40 -8.52
C LEU A 83 3.08 -1.16 -9.71
N THR A 84 2.45 -1.05 -10.88
CA THR A 84 2.95 -1.63 -12.11
C THR A 84 4.33 -1.06 -12.47
N GLN A 85 4.53 0.24 -12.25
CA GLN A 85 5.82 0.88 -12.51
C GLN A 85 6.90 0.43 -11.52
N LEU A 86 6.53 0.27 -10.25
CA LEU A 86 7.47 -0.17 -9.21
C LEU A 86 7.81 -1.66 -9.29
N PHE A 87 6.86 -2.46 -9.74
CA PHE A 87 6.99 -3.93 -9.78
C PHE A 87 6.62 -4.46 -11.17
N PRO A 88 7.42 -4.15 -12.21
CA PRO A 88 7.07 -4.58 -13.56
C PRO A 88 7.04 -6.10 -13.75
N SER A 89 7.83 -6.84 -12.98
CA SER A 89 7.83 -8.30 -13.04
C SER A 89 6.48 -8.89 -12.62
N ALA A 90 5.87 -8.34 -11.58
CA ALA A 90 4.56 -8.78 -11.11
C ALA A 90 3.48 -8.47 -12.15
N SER A 91 3.57 -7.31 -12.80
CA SER A 91 2.65 -6.91 -13.86
C SER A 91 2.76 -7.83 -15.07
N GLN A 92 3.98 -8.17 -15.48
CA GLN A 92 4.21 -9.06 -16.60
C GLN A 92 3.68 -10.46 -16.34
N ALA A 93 3.82 -10.95 -15.12
CA ALA A 93 3.31 -12.25 -14.75
C ALA A 93 1.79 -12.34 -14.88
N SER A 94 1.08 -11.25 -14.68
CA SER A 94 -0.37 -11.22 -14.78
C SER A 94 -0.88 -11.22 -16.22
N ILE A 95 -0.04 -10.89 -17.17
CA ILE A 95 -0.40 -10.84 -18.60
C ILE A 95 -0.36 -12.22 -19.23
N GLN A 96 0.47 -13.07 -18.70
CA GLN A 96 0.66 -14.43 -19.19
C GLN A 96 -0.29 -15.40 -18.50
#